data_d49b18f337e2d5e462018f5a522ca868
#
_entry.id   d49b18f337e2d5e462018f5a522ca868
#
_cell.length_a   1.000
_cell.length_b   1.000
_cell.length_c   1.000
_cell.angle_alpha   90.00
_cell.angle_beta   90.00
_cell.angle_gamma   90.00
#
_symmetry.space_group_name_H-M   'P 1'
#
loop_
_entity.id
_entity.type
_entity.pdbx_description
1 polymer ?
#
loop_
_entity_poly.entity_id
_entity_poly.type
_entity_poly.pdbx_seq_one_letter_code
_entity_poly.pdbx_strand_id
1 'polypeptide(L)'
;MEKELEKNIDTLTKDITSYIPHNIVEIVGAYAFSLVMALLVFIIGKWVVNKIVDILGTVLRKVKGMDETLIKFLENIVYYALMIIVLLTALGKLGVETTSFLAILGA
;
A
#
# COMPACT_ATOMS: atom_id res chain seq x y z
N MET A 1 5.62 46.71 4.74
CA MET A 1 4.71 45.59 4.67
C MET A 1 5.40 44.28 4.27
N GLU A 2 6.13 44.26 3.16
CA GLU A 2 6.85 43.05 2.74
C GLU A 2 7.95 42.61 3.71
N LYS A 3 8.67 43.56 4.33
CA LYS A 3 9.71 43.26 5.31
C LYS A 3 9.18 42.67 6.58
N GLU A 4 7.97 43.07 7.01
CA GLU A 4 7.30 42.52 8.18
C GLU A 4 6.82 41.09 7.94
N LEU A 5 6.29 40.82 6.74
CA LEU A 5 5.88 39.48 6.32
C LEU A 5 7.06 38.52 6.27
N GLU A 6 8.17 38.94 5.66
CA GLU A 6 9.41 38.15 5.61
C GLU A 6 9.92 37.85 7.01
N LYS A 7 9.92 38.86 7.88
CA LYS A 7 10.35 38.72 9.26
C LYS A 7 9.47 37.77 10.05
N ASN A 8 8.13 37.83 9.85
CA ASN A 8 7.19 36.92 10.47
C ASN A 8 7.36 35.48 9.95
N ILE A 9 7.56 35.31 8.66
CA ILE A 9 7.81 33.99 8.05
C ILE A 9 9.10 33.39 8.59
N ASP A 10 10.18 34.19 8.68
CA ASP A 10 11.46 33.73 9.24
C ASP A 10 11.33 33.32 10.71
N THR A 11 10.59 34.11 11.50
CA THR A 11 10.34 33.79 12.91
C THR A 11 9.54 32.50 13.04
N LEU A 12 8.48 32.32 12.25
CA LEU A 12 7.67 31.09 12.23
C LEU A 12 8.50 29.91 11.79
N THR A 13 9.33 30.06 10.78
CA THR A 13 10.20 28.99 10.28
C THR A 13 11.21 28.59 11.35
N LYS A 14 11.80 29.55 12.06
CA LYS A 14 12.73 29.28 13.17
C LYS A 14 12.04 28.56 14.33
N ASP A 15 10.83 28.99 14.68
CA ASP A 15 10.05 28.36 15.77
C ASP A 15 9.71 26.92 15.40
N ILE A 16 9.23 26.69 14.18
CA ILE A 16 8.92 25.35 13.68
C ILE A 16 10.20 24.49 13.68
N THR A 17 11.31 25.03 13.19
CA THR A 17 12.58 24.32 13.12
C THR A 17 13.13 23.98 14.50
N SER A 18 12.88 24.84 15.51
CA SER A 18 13.33 24.58 16.89
C SER A 18 12.56 23.45 17.57
N TYR A 19 11.28 23.24 17.19
CA TYR A 19 10.45 22.12 17.67
C TYR A 19 10.77 20.81 16.97
N ILE A 20 11.36 20.87 15.78
CA ILE A 20 11.69 19.70 14.99
C ILE A 20 13.10 19.24 15.32
N PRO A 21 13.30 18.03 15.92
CA PRO A 21 14.64 17.49 16.15
C PRO A 21 15.38 17.31 14.82
N HIS A 22 16.72 17.38 14.88
CA HIS A 22 17.54 17.15 13.68
C HIS A 22 17.30 15.81 13.02
N ASN A 23 16.82 14.82 13.78
CA ASN A 23 16.49 13.48 13.30
C ASN A 23 15.23 13.43 12.45
N ILE A 24 14.37 14.46 12.45
CA ILE A 24 13.13 14.44 11.69
C ILE A 24 13.38 14.36 10.19
N VAL A 25 14.41 15.00 9.67
CA VAL A 25 14.76 14.92 8.25
C VAL A 25 15.09 13.47 7.86
N GLU A 26 15.83 12.77 8.72
CA GLU A 26 16.14 11.36 8.53
C GLU A 26 14.90 10.48 8.68
N ILE A 27 14.05 10.75 9.67
CA ILE A 27 12.79 10.02 9.90
C ILE A 27 11.83 10.22 8.71
N VAL A 28 11.63 11.47 8.27
CA VAL A 28 10.77 11.78 7.12
C VAL A 28 11.33 11.14 5.84
N GLY A 29 12.64 11.16 5.66
CA GLY A 29 13.29 10.50 4.53
C GLY A 29 13.08 8.99 4.55
N ALA A 30 13.19 8.36 5.73
CA ALA A 30 12.95 6.94 5.90
C ALA A 30 11.48 6.57 5.63
N TYR A 31 10.54 7.37 6.14
CA TYR A 31 9.11 7.17 5.87
C TYR A 31 8.77 7.40 4.40
N ALA A 32 9.34 8.42 3.77
CA ALA A 32 9.13 8.67 2.34
C ALA A 32 9.62 7.49 1.50
N PHE A 33 10.78 6.94 1.82
CA PHE A 33 11.32 5.74 1.17
C PHE A 33 10.40 4.55 1.37
N SER A 34 9.93 4.32 2.60
CA SER A 34 9.00 3.24 2.92
C SER A 34 7.67 3.39 2.17
N LEU A 35 7.16 4.62 2.07
CA LEU A 35 5.93 4.91 1.33
C LEU A 35 6.09 4.61 -0.16
N VAL A 36 7.20 5.01 -0.76
CA VAL A 36 7.50 4.72 -2.17
C VAL A 36 7.60 3.22 -2.39
N MET A 37 8.29 2.51 -1.51
CA MET A 37 8.42 1.05 -1.59
C MET A 37 7.07 0.36 -1.43
N ALA A 38 6.23 0.83 -0.50
CA ALA A 38 4.88 0.31 -0.30
C ALA A 38 4.01 0.50 -1.55
N LEU A 39 4.09 1.66 -2.18
CA LEU A 39 3.37 1.95 -3.42
C LEU A 39 3.86 1.07 -4.57
N LEU A 40 5.17 0.87 -4.70
CA LEU A 40 5.74 -0.02 -5.71
C LEU A 40 5.28 -1.46 -5.51
N VAL A 41 5.31 -1.95 -4.28
CA VAL A 41 4.83 -3.29 -3.93
C VAL A 41 3.34 -3.41 -4.27
N PHE A 42 2.54 -2.40 -3.95
CA PHE A 42 1.11 -2.40 -4.24
C PHE A 42 0.83 -2.44 -5.75
N ILE A 43 1.51 -1.61 -6.53
CA ILE A 43 1.33 -1.53 -7.98
C ILE A 43 1.75 -2.84 -8.64
N ILE A 44 2.94 -3.35 -8.30
CA ILE A 44 3.46 -4.62 -8.83
C ILE A 44 2.56 -5.76 -8.41
N GLY A 45 2.15 -5.78 -7.13
CA GLY A 45 1.26 -6.81 -6.58
C GLY A 45 -0.10 -6.82 -7.28
N LYS A 46 -0.68 -5.66 -7.52
CA LYS A 46 -1.95 -5.54 -8.25
C LYS A 46 -1.83 -6.09 -9.68
N TRP A 47 -0.73 -5.77 -10.36
CA TRP A 47 -0.47 -6.29 -11.69
C TRP A 47 -0.36 -7.82 -11.70
N VAL A 48 0.40 -8.38 -10.74
CA VAL A 48 0.56 -9.83 -10.58
C VAL A 48 -0.78 -10.49 -10.29
N VAL A 49 -1.58 -9.91 -9.37
CA VAL A 49 -2.90 -10.43 -9.01
C VAL A 49 -3.83 -10.46 -10.23
N ASN A 50 -3.85 -9.39 -11.03
CA ASN A 50 -4.65 -9.35 -12.24
C ASN A 50 -4.24 -10.45 -13.23
N LYS A 51 -2.94 -10.69 -13.38
CA LYS A 51 -2.42 -11.77 -14.24
C LYS A 51 -2.84 -13.15 -13.73
N ILE A 52 -2.73 -13.39 -12.43
CA ILE A 52 -3.13 -14.67 -11.82
C ILE A 52 -4.62 -14.92 -12.02
N VAL A 53 -5.45 -13.91 -11.80
CA VAL A 53 -6.91 -14.02 -11.96
C VAL A 53 -7.27 -14.26 -13.43
N ASP A 54 -6.62 -13.60 -14.38
CA ASP A 54 -6.83 -13.80 -15.81
C ASP A 54 -6.47 -15.24 -16.22
N ILE A 55 -5.35 -15.76 -15.74
CA ILE A 55 -4.93 -17.14 -16.00
C ILE A 55 -5.94 -18.12 -15.40
N LEU A 56 -6.37 -17.87 -14.16
CA LEU A 56 -7.36 -18.71 -13.50
C LEU A 56 -8.67 -18.74 -14.30
N GLY A 57 -9.16 -17.60 -14.73
CA GLY A 57 -10.38 -17.51 -15.54
C GLY A 57 -10.26 -18.27 -16.85
N THR A 58 -9.13 -18.14 -17.53
CA THR A 58 -8.86 -18.86 -18.77
C THR A 58 -8.86 -20.37 -18.57
N VAL A 59 -8.21 -20.85 -17.50
CA VAL A 59 -8.16 -22.27 -17.16
C VAL A 59 -9.56 -22.80 -16.82
N LEU A 60 -10.32 -22.06 -16.01
CA LEU A 60 -11.68 -22.45 -15.61
C LEU A 60 -12.63 -22.52 -16.79
N ARG A 61 -12.50 -21.61 -17.76
CA ARG A 61 -13.35 -21.62 -18.97
C ARG A 61 -13.08 -22.83 -19.87
N LYS A 62 -11.93 -23.47 -19.75
CA LYS A 62 -11.61 -24.69 -20.49
C LYS A 62 -12.26 -25.93 -19.87
N VAL A 63 -12.72 -25.87 -18.64
CA VAL A 63 -13.40 -26.98 -17.98
C VAL A 63 -14.84 -27.06 -18.48
N LYS A 64 -15.25 -28.21 -18.97
CA LYS A 64 -16.62 -28.45 -19.46
C LYS A 64 -17.58 -28.44 -18.25
N GLY A 65 -18.71 -27.77 -18.42
CA GLY A 65 -19.77 -27.73 -17.41
C GLY A 65 -19.59 -26.60 -16.39
N MET A 66 -18.56 -25.79 -16.49
CA MET A 66 -18.40 -24.62 -15.63
C MET A 66 -19.29 -23.48 -16.09
N ASP A 67 -20.14 -23.00 -15.17
CA ASP A 67 -20.99 -21.85 -15.43
C ASP A 67 -20.17 -20.56 -15.38
N GLU A 68 -20.43 -19.62 -16.26
CA GLU A 68 -19.77 -18.32 -16.32
C GLU A 68 -19.91 -17.56 -14.99
N THR A 69 -21.07 -17.66 -14.34
CA THR A 69 -21.33 -17.04 -13.05
C THR A 69 -20.40 -17.60 -11.96
N LEU A 70 -20.20 -18.91 -11.95
CA LEU A 70 -19.30 -19.57 -11.02
C LEU A 70 -17.84 -19.16 -11.25
N ILE A 71 -17.44 -19.06 -12.52
CA ILE A 71 -16.09 -18.62 -12.89
C ILE A 71 -15.83 -17.20 -12.37
N LYS A 72 -16.76 -16.27 -12.61
CA LYS A 72 -16.65 -14.90 -12.12
C LYS A 72 -16.61 -14.83 -10.59
N PHE A 73 -17.41 -15.67 -9.94
CA PHE A 73 -17.43 -15.76 -8.49
C PHE A 73 -16.05 -16.19 -7.93
N LEU A 74 -15.48 -17.24 -8.53
CA LEU A 74 -14.15 -17.73 -8.14
C LEU A 74 -13.06 -16.70 -8.45
N GLU A 75 -13.12 -16.04 -9.59
CA GLU A 75 -12.18 -14.97 -9.96
C GLU A 75 -12.22 -13.85 -8.91
N ASN A 76 -13.42 -13.44 -8.50
CA ASN A 76 -13.59 -12.37 -7.50
C ASN A 76 -13.04 -12.78 -6.15
N ILE A 77 -13.31 -14.00 -5.69
CA ILE A 77 -12.79 -14.50 -4.41
C ILE A 77 -11.26 -14.50 -4.42
N VAL A 78 -10.66 -15.06 -5.47
CA VAL A 78 -9.20 -15.13 -5.59
C VAL A 78 -8.61 -13.73 -5.68
N TYR A 79 -9.23 -12.84 -6.45
CA TYR A 79 -8.79 -11.45 -6.57
C TYR A 79 -8.74 -10.76 -5.21
N TYR A 80 -9.82 -10.81 -4.45
CA TYR A 80 -9.89 -10.16 -3.15
C TYR A 80 -8.93 -10.79 -2.14
N ALA A 81 -8.82 -12.13 -2.14
CA ALA A 81 -7.88 -12.82 -1.25
C ALA A 81 -6.44 -12.40 -1.54
N LEU A 82 -6.04 -12.38 -2.81
CA LEU A 82 -4.70 -11.97 -3.20
C LEU A 82 -4.45 -10.48 -2.95
N MET A 83 -5.48 -9.63 -3.17
CA MET A 83 -5.36 -8.19 -2.88
C MET A 83 -5.18 -7.92 -1.39
N ILE A 84 -5.83 -8.70 -0.52
CA ILE A 84 -5.60 -8.58 0.92
C ILE A 84 -4.14 -8.90 1.26
N ILE A 85 -3.58 -9.94 0.66
CA ILE A 85 -2.16 -10.30 0.85
C ILE A 85 -1.25 -9.17 0.36
N VAL A 86 -1.53 -8.61 -0.81
CA VAL A 86 -0.77 -7.47 -1.37
C VAL A 86 -0.86 -6.27 -0.45
N LEU A 87 -2.06 -5.95 0.03
CA LEU A 87 -2.28 -4.82 0.94
C LEU A 87 -1.51 -5.00 2.24
N LEU A 88 -1.57 -6.19 2.84
CA LEU A 88 -0.82 -6.50 4.06
C LEU A 88 0.69 -6.40 3.84
N THR A 89 1.19 -6.86 2.70
CA THR A 89 2.60 -6.74 2.34
C THR A 89 3.01 -5.28 2.20
N ALA A 90 2.19 -4.47 1.53
CA ALA A 90 2.44 -3.03 1.40
C ALA A 90 2.44 -2.32 2.75
N LEU A 91 1.49 -2.65 3.63
CA LEU A 91 1.44 -2.10 4.99
C LEU A 91 2.66 -2.49 5.80
N GLY A 92 3.16 -3.73 5.61
CA GLY A 92 4.41 -4.19 6.24
C GLY A 92 5.61 -3.32 5.85
N LYS A 93 5.66 -2.82 4.63
CA LYS A 93 6.71 -1.90 4.18
C LYS A 93 6.63 -0.53 4.86
N LEU A 94 5.45 -0.15 5.32
CA LEU A 94 5.25 1.09 6.09
C LEU A 94 5.58 0.93 7.58
N GLY A 95 5.93 -0.28 8.01
CA GLY A 95 6.22 -0.56 9.41
C GLY A 95 5.02 -1.00 10.24
N VAL A 96 3.87 -1.22 9.60
CA VAL A 96 2.69 -1.76 10.29
C VAL A 96 2.90 -3.25 10.57
N GLU A 97 2.57 -3.67 11.78
CA GLU A 97 2.68 -5.08 12.16
C GLU A 97 1.58 -5.89 11.50
N THR A 98 1.94 -6.66 10.47
CA THR A 98 0.99 -7.44 9.67
C THR A 98 0.78 -8.84 10.23
N THR A 99 1.67 -9.34 11.08
CA THR A 99 1.59 -10.67 11.67
C THR A 99 0.30 -10.86 12.47
N SER A 100 -0.10 -9.85 13.23
CA SER A 100 -1.34 -9.87 14.01
C SER A 100 -2.57 -9.96 13.10
N PHE A 101 -2.56 -9.22 12.00
CA PHE A 101 -3.65 -9.28 11.00
C PHE A 101 -3.73 -10.64 10.33
N LEU A 102 -2.60 -11.24 10.00
CA LEU A 102 -2.55 -12.59 9.43
C LEU A 102 -3.08 -13.62 10.40
N ALA A 103 -2.76 -13.49 11.70
CA ALA A 103 -3.26 -14.38 12.74
C ALA A 103 -4.79 -14.29 12.85
N ILE A 104 -5.35 -13.10 12.79
CA ILE A 104 -6.81 -12.88 12.82
C ILE A 104 -7.47 -13.49 11.59
N LEU A 105 -6.89 -13.28 10.40
CA LEU A 105 -7.42 -13.85 9.16
C LEU A 105 -7.33 -15.38 9.14
N GLY A 106 -6.27 -15.95 9.75
CA GLY A 106 -6.09 -17.38 9.83
C GLY A 106 -7.02 -18.07 10.81
N ALA A 107 -7.49 -17.31 11.78
CA ALA A 107 -8.46 -17.83 12.75
C ALA A 107 -9.87 -17.82 12.17
#